data_5fe87ecc9aaf2c1556698661c00e4ca4
#
_entry.id   5fe87ecc9aaf2c1556698661c00e4ca4
#
_cell.length_a   1.000
_cell.length_b   1.000
_cell.length_c   1.000
_cell.angle_alpha   90.00
_cell.angle_beta   90.00
_cell.angle_gamma   90.00
#
_symmetry.space_group_name_H-M   'P 1'
#
loop_
_entity.id
_entity.type
_entity.pdbx_description
1 polymer ?
#
loop_
_entity_poly.entity_id
_entity_poly.type
_entity_poly.pdbx_seq_one_letter_code
_entity_poly.pdbx_strand_id
1 'polypeptide(L)'
;MSALHTLEHPTDAHTMRGNLPVSHRYTLGIAGDRFLRALKDDGKFYGTRCPKCGYVYVPARLYCERDMAHLDDSTWVPVACEGELLSFSAVHVDLDGKRLEMPQWVGLVQLQGASGALLHYLGEVKPGALCVGMRVQVVFKPATERVGSIRDILYFKPV
;
A
#
# COMPACT_ATOMS: atom_id res chain seq x y z
N MET A 1 -6.10 -35.13 26.29
CA MET A 1 -7.38 -34.37 26.22
C MET A 1 -7.76 -34.28 24.77
N SER A 2 -9.00 -34.64 24.42
CA SER A 2 -9.50 -34.50 23.05
C SER A 2 -9.69 -33.03 22.74
N ALA A 3 -9.20 -32.59 21.59
CA ALA A 3 -9.44 -31.23 21.09
C ALA A 3 -10.83 -31.07 20.47
N LEU A 4 -11.60 -32.14 20.38
CA LEU A 4 -12.95 -32.14 19.81
C LEU A 4 -13.96 -32.13 20.94
N HIS A 5 -14.58 -30.97 21.15
CA HIS A 5 -15.78 -30.82 21.96
C HIS A 5 -16.99 -30.64 21.06
N THR A 6 -18.03 -31.43 21.27
CA THR A 6 -19.32 -31.19 20.64
C THR A 6 -20.00 -30.05 21.42
N LEU A 7 -20.29 -28.94 20.78
CA LEU A 7 -21.06 -27.86 21.39
C LEU A 7 -22.54 -28.22 21.37
N GLU A 8 -23.21 -28.20 22.51
CA GLU A 8 -24.64 -28.43 22.61
C GLU A 8 -25.43 -27.17 22.21
N HIS A 9 -24.87 -26.00 22.52
CA HIS A 9 -25.46 -24.71 22.18
C HIS A 9 -24.42 -23.75 21.58
N PRO A 10 -24.81 -22.83 20.67
CA PRO A 10 -23.91 -21.80 20.13
C PRO A 10 -23.29 -20.91 21.21
N THR A 11 -23.96 -20.75 22.35
CA THR A 11 -23.48 -19.96 23.51
C THR A 11 -22.32 -20.66 24.26
N ASP A 12 -22.09 -21.93 24.03
CA ASP A 12 -20.99 -22.69 24.66
C ASP A 12 -19.66 -22.42 23.94
N ALA A 13 -19.69 -21.73 22.80
CA ALA A 13 -18.50 -21.32 22.10
C ALA A 13 -17.76 -20.24 22.91
N HIS A 14 -16.45 -20.46 23.14
CA HIS A 14 -15.59 -19.49 23.79
C HIS A 14 -14.34 -19.23 22.97
N THR A 15 -13.82 -18.03 23.09
CA THR A 15 -12.61 -17.62 22.38
C THR A 15 -11.37 -18.10 23.14
N MET A 16 -10.53 -18.88 22.49
CA MET A 16 -9.19 -19.19 22.97
C MET A 16 -8.19 -18.23 22.30
N ARG A 17 -7.43 -17.49 23.12
CA ARG A 17 -6.30 -16.74 22.62
C ARG A 17 -5.09 -17.64 22.59
N GLY A 18 -4.55 -17.89 21.40
CA GLY A 18 -3.32 -18.62 21.16
C GLY A 18 -2.29 -17.71 20.51
N ASN A 19 -1.02 -17.95 20.78
CA ASN A 19 0.07 -17.34 20.05
C ASN A 19 0.64 -18.39 19.09
N LEU A 20 0.38 -18.22 17.80
CA LEU A 20 0.96 -19.07 16.76
C LEU A 20 2.25 -18.39 16.27
N PRO A 21 3.43 -18.91 16.63
CA PRO A 21 4.71 -18.36 16.15
C PRO A 21 4.90 -18.73 14.68
N VAL A 22 4.14 -18.09 13.81
CA VAL A 22 4.20 -18.32 12.36
C VAL A 22 5.02 -17.21 11.74
N SER A 23 6.22 -17.54 11.27
CA SER A 23 7.08 -16.64 10.52
C SER A 23 7.07 -17.04 9.05
N HIS A 24 6.67 -16.13 8.18
CA HIS A 24 6.64 -16.33 6.74
C HIS A 24 7.60 -15.38 6.03
N ARG A 25 8.30 -15.90 5.04
CA ARG A 25 9.07 -15.10 4.08
C ARG A 25 8.47 -15.29 2.70
N TYR A 26 8.09 -14.20 2.07
CA TYR A 26 7.60 -14.19 0.71
C TYR A 26 8.62 -13.52 -0.20
N THR A 27 8.74 -14.02 -1.43
CA THR A 27 9.47 -13.30 -2.47
C THR A 27 8.57 -12.23 -3.06
N LEU A 28 9.15 -11.08 -3.39
CA LEU A 28 8.42 -9.98 -4.02
C LEU A 28 8.04 -10.27 -5.48
N GLY A 29 8.64 -11.31 -6.07
CA GLY A 29 8.58 -11.53 -7.50
C GLY A 29 9.35 -10.44 -8.30
N ILE A 30 9.47 -10.64 -9.60
CA ILE A 30 10.28 -9.76 -10.47
C ILE A 30 9.73 -8.33 -10.49
N ALA A 31 8.41 -8.18 -10.63
CA ALA A 31 7.79 -6.85 -10.69
C ALA A 31 7.91 -6.10 -9.36
N GLY A 32 7.66 -6.78 -8.23
CA GLY A 32 7.79 -6.19 -6.91
C GLY A 32 9.22 -5.80 -6.57
N ASP A 33 10.21 -6.65 -6.88
CA ASP A 33 11.62 -6.35 -6.65
C ASP A 33 12.05 -5.10 -7.44
N ARG A 34 11.75 -5.04 -8.73
CA ARG A 34 12.09 -3.89 -9.58
C ARG A 34 11.40 -2.61 -9.12
N PHE A 35 10.12 -2.69 -8.75
CA PHE A 35 9.36 -1.55 -8.21
C PHE A 35 10.00 -1.00 -6.93
N LEU A 36 10.32 -1.87 -5.96
CA LEU A 36 10.90 -1.45 -4.69
C LEU A 36 12.35 -0.98 -4.81
N ARG A 37 13.13 -1.55 -5.76
CA ARG A 37 14.47 -1.03 -6.08
C ARG A 37 14.40 0.39 -6.63
N ALA A 38 13.45 0.69 -7.50
CA ALA A 38 13.27 2.04 -8.01
C ALA A 38 12.92 3.06 -6.91
N LEU A 39 12.10 2.66 -5.93
CA LEU A 39 11.86 3.49 -4.74
C LEU A 39 13.14 3.75 -3.95
N LYS A 40 13.96 2.70 -3.75
CA LYS A 40 15.22 2.79 -3.02
C LYS A 40 16.24 3.65 -3.74
N ASP A 41 16.57 3.27 -4.96
CA ASP A 41 17.74 3.78 -5.67
C ASP A 41 17.46 5.16 -6.30
N ASP A 42 16.28 5.31 -6.91
CA ASP A 42 15.93 6.51 -7.67
C ASP A 42 14.96 7.45 -6.93
N GLY A 43 14.22 6.95 -5.94
CA GLY A 43 13.11 7.70 -5.32
C GLY A 43 12.02 8.02 -6.32
N LYS A 44 11.71 7.08 -7.22
CA LYS A 44 10.74 7.24 -8.29
C LYS A 44 9.76 6.09 -8.33
N PHE A 45 8.59 6.37 -8.89
CA PHE A 45 7.60 5.36 -9.18
C PHE A 45 7.73 4.88 -10.64
N TYR A 46 7.66 3.58 -10.81
CA TYR A 46 7.43 2.95 -12.09
C TYR A 46 6.21 2.05 -12.01
N GLY A 47 5.42 2.08 -13.05
CA GLY A 47 4.29 1.19 -13.22
C GLY A 47 4.48 0.29 -14.44
N THR A 48 3.57 -0.65 -14.65
CA THR A 48 3.49 -1.45 -15.87
C THR A 48 2.20 -1.12 -16.60
N ARG A 49 2.31 -0.78 -17.90
CA ARG A 49 1.19 -0.44 -18.78
C ARG A 49 0.76 -1.65 -19.58
N CYS A 50 -0.50 -2.03 -19.49
CA CYS A 50 -1.04 -3.09 -20.32
C CYS A 50 -1.10 -2.67 -21.80
N PRO A 51 -0.51 -3.44 -22.74
CA PRO A 51 -0.54 -3.11 -24.16
C PRO A 51 -1.93 -3.28 -24.79
N LYS A 52 -2.82 -4.05 -24.17
CA LYS A 52 -4.18 -4.30 -24.68
C LYS A 52 -5.19 -3.27 -24.18
N CYS A 53 -5.29 -3.07 -22.87
CA CYS A 53 -6.30 -2.17 -22.29
C CYS A 53 -5.75 -0.79 -21.87
N GLY A 54 -4.44 -0.56 -21.97
CA GLY A 54 -3.81 0.70 -21.59
C GLY A 54 -3.70 0.97 -20.07
N TYR A 55 -4.23 0.07 -19.22
CA TYR A 55 -4.23 0.27 -17.76
C TYR A 55 -2.82 0.30 -17.21
N VAL A 56 -2.50 1.27 -16.35
CA VAL A 56 -1.19 1.43 -15.71
C VAL A 56 -1.27 1.02 -14.25
N TYR A 57 -0.56 -0.06 -13.90
CA TYR A 57 -0.52 -0.62 -12.55
C TYR A 57 0.59 0.02 -11.72
N VAL A 58 0.23 0.51 -10.54
CA VAL A 58 1.15 0.91 -9.48
C VAL A 58 0.61 0.36 -8.15
N PRO A 59 1.35 -0.50 -7.44
CA PRO A 59 2.65 -1.12 -7.80
C PRO A 59 2.61 -1.92 -9.10
N ALA A 60 3.78 -2.05 -9.76
CA ALA A 60 3.91 -2.79 -11.01
C ALA A 60 3.54 -4.26 -10.87
N ARG A 61 2.99 -4.86 -11.93
CA ARG A 61 2.55 -6.26 -12.01
C ARG A 61 3.13 -6.96 -13.23
N LEU A 62 3.18 -8.30 -13.22
CA LEU A 62 3.62 -9.10 -14.36
C LEU A 62 2.48 -9.45 -15.33
N TYR A 63 1.24 -9.36 -14.86
CA TYR A 63 0.06 -9.70 -15.67
C TYR A 63 -1.04 -8.67 -15.47
N CYS A 64 -1.73 -8.36 -16.54
CA CYS A 64 -2.94 -7.55 -16.49
C CYS A 64 -4.09 -8.39 -15.92
N GLU A 65 -4.79 -7.89 -14.90
CA GLU A 65 -5.93 -8.59 -14.31
C GLU A 65 -7.18 -8.57 -15.19
N ARG A 66 -7.24 -7.69 -16.20
CA ARG A 66 -8.40 -7.51 -17.07
C ARG A 66 -8.40 -8.42 -18.28
N ASP A 67 -7.22 -8.66 -18.87
CA ASP A 67 -7.08 -9.37 -20.12
C ASP A 67 -5.95 -10.42 -20.13
N MET A 68 -5.36 -10.68 -18.94
CA MET A 68 -4.29 -11.66 -18.72
C MET A 68 -3.05 -11.45 -19.60
N ALA A 69 -2.88 -10.24 -20.18
CA ALA A 69 -1.68 -9.92 -20.93
C ALA A 69 -0.45 -9.96 -20.04
N HIS A 70 0.64 -10.56 -20.51
CA HIS A 70 1.93 -10.52 -19.86
C HIS A 70 2.52 -9.11 -19.98
N LEU A 71 2.99 -8.57 -18.86
CA LEU A 71 3.58 -7.23 -18.77
C LEU A 71 5.10 -7.39 -18.62
N ASP A 72 5.77 -7.45 -19.74
CA ASP A 72 7.22 -7.63 -19.85
C ASP A 72 7.99 -6.33 -19.64
N ASP A 73 9.29 -6.37 -19.90
CA ASP A 73 10.19 -5.23 -19.72
C ASP A 73 9.83 -4.00 -20.56
N SER A 74 9.19 -4.19 -21.72
CA SER A 74 8.77 -3.10 -22.60
C SER A 74 7.57 -2.31 -22.09
N THR A 75 6.86 -2.86 -21.11
CA THR A 75 5.62 -2.28 -20.55
C THR A 75 5.86 -1.31 -19.39
N TRP A 76 7.11 -1.20 -18.91
CA TRP A 76 7.46 -0.32 -17.80
C TRP A 76 7.40 1.15 -18.20
N VAL A 77 6.66 1.93 -17.40
CA VAL A 77 6.49 3.37 -17.62
C VAL A 77 6.77 4.15 -16.33
N PRO A 78 7.39 5.33 -16.43
CA PRO A 78 7.53 6.21 -15.27
C PRO A 78 6.17 6.76 -14.86
N VAL A 79 5.98 6.93 -13.54
CA VAL A 79 4.79 7.50 -12.94
C VAL A 79 5.19 8.68 -12.07
N ALA A 80 4.38 9.72 -12.03
CA ALA A 80 4.69 10.93 -11.29
C ALA A 80 4.75 10.67 -9.78
N CYS A 81 5.55 11.48 -9.07
CA CYS A 81 5.64 11.48 -7.61
C CYS A 81 4.55 12.35 -6.95
N GLU A 82 3.56 12.77 -7.72
CA GLU A 82 2.39 13.54 -7.28
C GLU A 82 1.11 12.90 -7.81
N GLY A 83 0.00 13.20 -7.19
CA GLY A 83 -1.29 12.65 -7.57
C GLY A 83 -2.45 13.35 -6.89
N GLU A 84 -3.59 12.69 -6.95
CA GLU A 84 -4.85 13.17 -6.39
C GLU A 84 -5.30 12.27 -5.25
N LEU A 85 -5.81 12.87 -4.17
CA LEU A 85 -6.37 12.16 -3.03
C LEU A 85 -7.81 11.75 -3.35
N LEU A 86 -8.03 10.46 -3.57
CA LEU A 86 -9.36 9.91 -3.88
C LEU A 86 -10.23 9.70 -2.64
N SER A 87 -9.59 9.36 -1.51
CA SER A 87 -10.26 9.12 -0.24
C SER A 87 -9.27 9.21 0.90
N PHE A 88 -9.74 9.49 2.11
CA PHE A 88 -8.89 9.50 3.30
C PHE A 88 -9.67 9.10 4.54
N SER A 89 -8.93 8.67 5.57
CA SER A 89 -9.50 8.31 6.87
C SER A 89 -8.50 8.60 8.00
N ALA A 90 -9.02 8.80 9.21
CA ALA A 90 -8.25 8.90 10.41
C ALA A 90 -8.27 7.56 11.18
N VAL A 91 -7.11 6.99 11.40
CA VAL A 91 -6.93 5.78 12.21
C VAL A 91 -6.67 6.20 13.66
N HIS A 92 -7.55 5.80 14.57
CA HIS A 92 -7.50 6.18 15.99
C HIS A 92 -6.98 5.08 16.89
N VAL A 93 -6.88 3.86 16.40
CA VAL A 93 -6.39 2.70 17.15
C VAL A 93 -5.34 1.95 16.33
N ASP A 94 -4.35 1.37 17.00
CA ASP A 94 -3.36 0.52 16.36
C ASP A 94 -3.90 -0.91 16.12
N LEU A 95 -3.04 -1.80 15.58
CA LEU A 95 -3.40 -3.18 15.27
C LEU A 95 -3.70 -4.02 16.54
N ASP A 96 -3.19 -3.61 17.69
CA ASP A 96 -3.43 -4.27 18.97
C ASP A 96 -4.68 -3.72 19.69
N GLY A 97 -5.38 -2.77 19.06
CA GLY A 97 -6.58 -2.13 19.60
C GLY A 97 -6.28 -1.03 20.62
N LYS A 98 -5.02 -0.62 20.78
CA LYS A 98 -4.63 0.49 21.65
C LYS A 98 -4.91 1.82 20.96
N ARG A 99 -5.49 2.75 21.72
CA ARG A 99 -5.79 4.08 21.21
C ARG A 99 -4.50 4.87 20.96
N LEU A 100 -4.40 5.48 19.78
CA LEU A 100 -3.32 6.39 19.40
C LEU A 100 -3.51 7.74 20.11
N GLU A 101 -2.42 8.37 20.53
CA GLU A 101 -2.45 9.73 21.11
C GLU A 101 -2.90 10.76 20.08
N MET A 102 -2.45 10.60 18.83
CA MET A 102 -2.89 11.40 17.68
C MET A 102 -3.34 10.47 16.56
N PRO A 103 -4.42 10.81 15.85
CA PRO A 103 -4.88 9.99 14.74
C PRO A 103 -3.84 9.95 13.63
N GLN A 104 -3.61 8.75 13.09
CA GLN A 104 -2.79 8.54 11.90
C GLN A 104 -3.67 8.70 10.65
N TRP A 105 -3.37 9.68 9.82
CA TRP A 105 -4.08 9.88 8.56
C TRP A 105 -3.58 8.90 7.50
N VAL A 106 -4.51 8.30 6.80
CA VAL A 106 -4.25 7.44 5.63
C VAL A 106 -5.07 7.94 4.45
N GLY A 107 -4.53 7.79 3.25
CA GLY A 107 -5.18 8.24 2.03
C GLY A 107 -5.00 7.27 0.89
N LEU A 108 -6.02 7.18 0.05
CA LEU A 108 -5.98 6.51 -1.23
C LEU A 108 -5.59 7.53 -2.29
N VAL A 109 -4.37 7.40 -2.82
CA VAL A 109 -3.77 8.37 -3.74
C VAL A 109 -3.66 7.76 -5.13
N GLN A 110 -4.24 8.40 -6.12
CA GLN A 110 -4.02 8.09 -7.53
C GLN A 110 -2.87 8.94 -8.05
N LEU A 111 -1.74 8.32 -8.32
CA LEU A 111 -0.58 8.99 -8.89
C LEU A 111 -0.88 9.42 -10.34
N GLN A 112 -0.39 10.58 -10.74
CA GLN A 112 -0.54 11.05 -12.11
C GLN A 112 0.18 10.10 -13.08
N GLY A 113 -0.55 9.58 -14.05
CA GLY A 113 -0.08 8.56 -14.98
C GLY A 113 -0.38 7.12 -14.55
N ALA A 114 -0.90 6.89 -13.34
CA ALA A 114 -1.41 5.59 -12.90
C ALA A 114 -2.92 5.48 -13.11
N SER A 115 -3.40 4.26 -13.35
CA SER A 115 -4.84 3.99 -13.46
C SER A 115 -5.44 3.47 -12.16
N GLY A 116 -4.60 2.91 -11.28
CA GLY A 116 -4.97 2.49 -9.94
C GLY A 116 -4.57 3.51 -8.88
N ALA A 117 -4.83 3.19 -7.62
CA ALA A 117 -4.49 4.03 -6.50
C ALA A 117 -3.65 3.29 -5.47
N LEU A 118 -2.83 4.02 -4.72
CA LEU A 118 -1.96 3.52 -3.66
C LEU A 118 -2.49 4.01 -2.31
N LEU A 119 -2.70 3.07 -1.38
CA LEU A 119 -3.03 3.40 0.00
C LEU A 119 -1.75 3.65 0.78
N HIS A 120 -1.62 4.84 1.39
CA HIS A 120 -0.45 5.19 2.21
C HIS A 120 -0.79 6.24 3.27
N TYR A 121 0.17 6.51 4.14
CA TYR A 121 0.06 7.57 5.14
C TYR A 121 0.01 8.95 4.49
N LEU A 122 -0.73 9.85 5.15
CA LEU A 122 -0.72 11.29 4.87
C LEU A 122 0.03 11.98 6.01
N GLY A 123 0.91 12.91 5.65
CA GLY A 123 1.68 13.72 6.60
C GLY A 123 1.54 15.20 6.33
N GLU A 124 2.03 16.03 7.25
CA GLU A 124 1.96 17.50 7.18
C GLU A 124 0.51 18.01 6.99
N VAL A 125 -0.45 17.26 7.53
CA VAL A 125 -1.89 17.53 7.39
C VAL A 125 -2.35 18.45 8.50
N LYS A 126 -2.96 19.58 8.13
CA LYS A 126 -3.66 20.45 9.09
C LYS A 126 -5.06 19.89 9.36
N PRO A 127 -5.55 19.91 10.61
CA PRO A 127 -6.92 19.49 10.92
C PRO A 127 -7.93 20.25 10.03
N GLY A 128 -8.85 19.51 9.40
CA GLY A 128 -9.88 20.07 8.53
C GLY A 128 -9.42 20.53 7.14
N ALA A 129 -8.14 20.36 6.77
CA ALA A 129 -7.62 20.79 5.48
C ALA A 129 -7.73 19.70 4.39
N LEU A 130 -7.98 18.44 4.75
CA LEU A 130 -8.09 17.36 3.77
C LEU A 130 -9.42 17.44 3.03
N CYS A 131 -9.36 17.34 1.72
CA CYS A 131 -10.53 17.15 0.87
C CYS A 131 -10.21 16.16 -0.25
N VAL A 132 -11.23 15.44 -0.70
CA VAL A 132 -11.14 14.58 -1.88
C VAL A 132 -10.89 15.47 -3.12
N GLY A 133 -10.04 14.98 -4.02
CA GLY A 133 -9.63 15.72 -5.21
C GLY A 133 -8.41 16.65 -5.00
N MET A 134 -7.92 16.79 -3.76
CA MET A 134 -6.74 17.62 -3.52
C MET A 134 -5.46 16.98 -4.08
N ARG A 135 -4.54 17.82 -4.52
CA ARG A 135 -3.23 17.37 -4.97
C ARG A 135 -2.35 17.03 -3.78
N VAL A 136 -1.63 15.93 -3.91
CA VAL A 136 -0.67 15.44 -2.91
C VAL A 136 0.63 15.02 -3.58
N GLN A 137 1.73 15.19 -2.87
CA GLN A 137 3.07 14.81 -3.31
C GLN A 137 3.69 13.82 -2.34
N VAL A 138 4.43 12.85 -2.87
CA VAL A 138 5.15 11.87 -2.05
C VAL A 138 6.35 12.52 -1.34
N VAL A 139 6.57 12.10 -0.12
CA VAL A 139 7.80 12.36 0.64
C VAL A 139 8.50 11.05 0.89
N PHE A 140 9.69 10.90 0.34
CA PHE A 140 10.54 9.73 0.54
C PHE A 140 11.48 9.93 1.72
N LYS A 141 11.94 8.82 2.29
CA LYS A 141 13.10 8.82 3.18
C LYS A 141 14.34 9.37 2.46
N PRO A 142 15.31 9.94 3.21
CA PRO A 142 16.64 10.22 2.67
C PRO A 142 17.21 9.01 1.95
N ALA A 143 17.93 9.20 0.85
CA ALA A 143 18.46 8.10 0.02
C ALA A 143 19.28 7.07 0.83
N THR A 144 20.01 7.54 1.84
CA THR A 144 20.83 6.71 2.73
C THR A 144 20.04 5.80 3.66
N GLU A 145 18.76 6.09 3.89
CA GLU A 145 17.87 5.34 4.79
C GLU A 145 16.90 4.42 4.06
N ARG A 146 16.90 4.45 2.71
CA ARG A 146 16.02 3.62 1.91
C ARG A 146 16.54 2.19 1.84
N VAL A 147 15.66 1.24 2.04
CA VAL A 147 16.03 -0.19 2.12
C VAL A 147 15.39 -1.05 1.03
N GLY A 148 14.56 -0.47 0.15
CA GLY A 148 13.80 -1.21 -0.86
C GLY A 148 12.48 -1.76 -0.29
N SER A 149 11.77 -0.94 0.44
CA SER A 149 10.48 -1.24 1.06
C SER A 149 9.46 -0.19 0.69
N ILE A 150 8.17 -0.53 0.78
CA ILE A 150 7.10 0.46 0.68
C ILE A 150 7.21 1.54 1.76
N ARG A 151 7.89 1.24 2.87
CA ARG A 151 8.20 2.18 3.95
C ARG A 151 9.29 3.18 3.60
N ASP A 152 9.90 3.10 2.41
CA ASP A 152 10.78 4.14 1.89
C ASP A 152 9.99 5.39 1.49
N ILE A 153 8.70 5.23 1.28
CA ILE A 153 7.72 6.33 1.28
C ILE A 153 7.39 6.66 2.74
N LEU A 154 7.65 7.89 3.17
CA LEU A 154 7.24 8.33 4.50
C LEU A 154 5.73 8.61 4.55
N TYR A 155 5.26 9.45 3.65
CA TYR A 155 3.86 9.84 3.52
C TYR A 155 3.63 10.61 2.22
N PHE A 156 2.37 10.88 1.93
CA PHE A 156 1.97 11.90 0.97
C PHE A 156 1.55 13.16 1.71
N LYS A 157 1.96 14.32 1.21
CA LYS A 157 1.60 15.62 1.76
C LYS A 157 0.79 16.45 0.78
N PRO A 158 -0.13 17.29 1.26
CA PRO A 158 -0.81 18.29 0.44
C PRO A 158 0.18 19.23 -0.27
N VAL A 159 -0.17 19.66 -1.49
CA VAL A 159 0.60 20.62 -2.29
C VAL A 159 -0.15 21.92 -2.39
#